data_dc742952741906b65742a083dae65a5f
#
_entry.id   dc742952741906b65742a083dae65a5f
#
_cell.length_a   1.000
_cell.length_b   1.000
_cell.length_c   1.000
_cell.angle_alpha   90.00
_cell.angle_beta   90.00
_cell.angle_gamma   90.00
#
_symmetry.space_group_name_H-M   'P 1'
#
loop_
_entity.id
_entity.type
_entity.pdbx_description
1 polymer ?
#
loop_
_entity_poly.entity_id
_entity_poly.type
_entity_poly.pdbx_seq_one_letter_code
_entity_poly.pdbx_strand_id
1 'polypeptide(L)'
;MDTVSTLYELENIEQHYDGKKVLSIDSLCLEENKIIGFFGPNGSGKSTLFSLLSFIDKPTSGTLHFNGIDNKHINQETKQNIVMVPQNPYLLKRTVYENVAFGLKLRKDFKDIEQRVEEALSLVGLDSSFINRKWSQLSGGEAQRVALAARLILKPKVLILDEPTSGVDTNSAQLIKEAILSAKQKYNTTIFISSHDHNWLNHICDSRVALFQGNLVESGSVNLLFAPWEKSPEGNLVKVFIDGQRLLIPNSYSKKRDSVVMINSDDIEICRENCDDMKNSNTLIGEIQSIRQESSTQNLLIEFSIGGISFNSKITREEMQSQTLLPGDKIHVNIDVDEVCWI
;
A
#
# COMPACT_ATOMS: atom_id res chain seq x y z
N MET A 1 1.04 27.81 -7.66
CA MET A 1 0.78 26.89 -6.54
C MET A 1 -0.46 26.13 -6.95
N ASP A 2 -0.29 24.92 -7.45
CA ASP A 2 -1.43 24.07 -7.80
C ASP A 2 -2.12 23.73 -6.48
N THR A 3 -3.37 24.17 -6.36
CA THR A 3 -4.22 23.81 -5.22
C THR A 3 -4.46 22.31 -5.29
N VAL A 4 -3.81 21.56 -4.42
CA VAL A 4 -4.01 20.11 -4.30
C VAL A 4 -5.49 19.89 -3.97
N SER A 5 -6.20 19.20 -4.87
CA SER A 5 -7.63 18.93 -4.70
C SER A 5 -7.81 17.68 -3.85
N THR A 6 -8.44 17.81 -2.69
CA THR A 6 -8.83 16.68 -1.84
C THR A 6 -10.00 15.95 -2.48
N LEU A 7 -9.85 14.65 -2.70
CA LEU A 7 -10.88 13.80 -3.29
C LEU A 7 -11.74 13.10 -2.24
N TYR A 8 -11.11 12.57 -1.19
CA TYR A 8 -11.80 11.97 -0.03
C TYR A 8 -11.40 12.65 1.25
N GLU A 9 -12.39 12.87 2.10
CA GLU A 9 -12.22 13.34 3.47
C GLU A 9 -12.98 12.40 4.41
N LEU A 10 -12.26 11.82 5.35
CA LEU A 10 -12.79 10.92 6.37
C LEU A 10 -12.58 11.58 7.72
N GLU A 11 -13.63 11.67 8.54
CA GLU A 11 -13.59 12.26 9.88
C GLU A 11 -14.31 11.36 10.88
N ASN A 12 -13.60 10.99 11.96
CA ASN A 12 -14.09 10.18 13.07
C ASN A 12 -14.78 8.88 12.61
N ILE A 13 -14.20 8.25 11.57
CA ILE A 13 -14.74 7.00 11.00
C ILE A 13 -14.53 5.85 11.97
N GLU A 14 -15.61 5.17 12.29
CA GLU A 14 -15.55 3.84 12.90
C GLU A 14 -16.30 2.81 12.04
N GLN A 15 -15.75 1.61 11.95
CA GLN A 15 -16.42 0.47 11.33
C GLN A 15 -16.44 -0.71 12.29
N HIS A 16 -17.63 -1.26 12.47
CA HIS A 16 -17.88 -2.42 13.32
C HIS A 16 -18.51 -3.55 12.51
N TYR A 17 -18.03 -4.80 12.72
CA TYR A 17 -18.68 -6.00 12.25
C TYR A 17 -18.92 -6.93 13.45
N ASP A 18 -20.15 -7.40 13.61
CA ASP A 18 -20.58 -8.27 14.72
C ASP A 18 -20.17 -7.73 16.11
N GLY A 19 -20.29 -6.41 16.30
CA GLY A 19 -19.94 -5.72 17.54
C GLY A 19 -18.45 -5.50 17.78
N LYS A 20 -17.57 -5.99 16.89
CA LYS A 20 -16.13 -5.77 16.97
C LYS A 20 -15.72 -4.58 16.12
N LYS A 21 -15.00 -3.62 16.72
CA LYS A 21 -14.40 -2.49 15.99
C LYS A 21 -13.23 -3.01 15.15
N VAL A 22 -13.28 -2.74 13.84
CA VAL A 22 -12.26 -3.17 12.87
C VAL A 22 -11.55 -2.00 12.20
N LEU A 23 -12.11 -0.79 12.29
CA LEU A 23 -11.50 0.42 11.77
C LEU A 23 -11.84 1.61 12.68
N SER A 24 -10.85 2.47 12.91
CA SER A 24 -10.98 3.72 13.66
C SER A 24 -10.04 4.75 13.03
N ILE A 25 -10.58 5.76 12.38
CA ILE A 25 -9.83 6.79 11.67
C ILE A 25 -10.32 8.15 12.14
N ASP A 26 -9.47 8.89 12.83
CA ASP A 26 -9.81 10.22 13.30
C ASP A 26 -9.93 11.21 12.16
N SER A 27 -8.93 11.24 11.27
CA SER A 27 -8.92 12.07 10.08
C SER A 27 -8.07 11.45 8.99
N LEU A 28 -8.55 11.47 7.73
CA LEU A 28 -7.78 11.07 6.55
C LEU A 28 -8.23 11.88 5.35
N CYS A 29 -7.29 12.56 4.71
CA CYS A 29 -7.48 13.25 3.44
C CYS A 29 -6.72 12.53 2.33
N LEU A 30 -7.39 12.20 1.22
CA LEU A 30 -6.78 11.56 0.06
C LEU A 30 -6.89 12.48 -1.15
N GLU A 31 -5.75 12.71 -1.79
CA GLU A 31 -5.64 13.64 -2.91
C GLU A 31 -6.09 13.02 -4.23
N GLU A 32 -6.61 13.87 -5.12
CA GLU A 32 -6.96 13.49 -6.49
C GLU A 32 -5.69 13.31 -7.35
N ASN A 33 -5.79 12.46 -8.39
CA ASN A 33 -4.73 12.20 -9.37
C ASN A 33 -3.41 11.67 -8.78
N LYS A 34 -3.51 10.97 -7.66
CA LYS A 34 -2.38 10.31 -7.00
C LYS A 34 -2.51 8.79 -7.04
N ILE A 35 -1.38 8.10 -6.98
CA ILE A 35 -1.31 6.69 -6.61
C ILE A 35 -0.98 6.64 -5.12
N ILE A 36 -1.91 6.18 -4.30
CA ILE A 36 -1.76 6.11 -2.85
C ILE A 36 -1.65 4.64 -2.44
N GLY A 37 -0.52 4.29 -1.85
CA GLY A 37 -0.25 2.95 -1.33
C GLY A 37 -0.77 2.78 0.09
N PHE A 38 -1.53 1.72 0.33
CA PHE A 38 -2.01 1.35 1.66
C PHE A 38 -1.27 0.11 2.13
N PHE A 39 -0.58 0.20 3.24
CA PHE A 39 0.20 -0.90 3.79
C PHE A 39 -0.16 -1.17 5.25
N GLY A 40 0.21 -2.34 5.72
CA GLY A 40 -0.08 -2.85 7.07
C GLY A 40 -0.28 -4.35 7.07
N PRO A 41 -0.22 -4.99 8.23
CA PRO A 41 -0.39 -6.44 8.35
C PRO A 41 -1.78 -6.93 7.91
N ASN A 42 -1.92 -8.25 7.78
CA ASN A 42 -3.22 -8.87 7.56
C ASN A 42 -4.16 -8.55 8.73
N GLY A 43 -5.40 -8.17 8.43
CA GLY A 43 -6.36 -7.75 9.45
C GLY A 43 -6.19 -6.32 9.97
N SER A 44 -5.30 -5.51 9.39
CA SER A 44 -5.13 -4.12 9.79
C SER A 44 -6.28 -3.18 9.40
N GLY A 45 -7.25 -3.64 8.59
CA GLY A 45 -8.39 -2.84 8.17
C GLY A 45 -8.32 -2.32 6.73
N LYS A 46 -7.28 -2.63 5.93
CA LYS A 46 -7.13 -2.14 4.54
C LYS A 46 -8.34 -2.45 3.67
N SER A 47 -8.76 -3.71 3.59
CA SER A 47 -9.91 -4.11 2.75
C SER A 47 -11.22 -3.50 3.27
N THR A 48 -11.36 -3.30 4.59
CA THR A 48 -12.49 -2.57 5.19
C THR A 48 -12.50 -1.12 4.75
N LEU A 49 -11.36 -0.44 4.82
CA LEU A 49 -11.23 0.93 4.33
C LEU A 49 -11.55 1.02 2.84
N PHE A 50 -11.06 0.09 2.04
CA PHE A 50 -11.36 0.03 0.59
C PHE A 50 -12.84 -0.19 0.29
N SER A 51 -13.55 -0.99 1.10
CA SER A 51 -15.01 -1.14 1.02
C SER A 51 -15.74 0.17 1.30
N LEU A 52 -15.27 0.97 2.27
CA LEU A 52 -15.83 2.31 2.55
C LEU A 52 -15.54 3.28 1.41
N LEU A 53 -14.29 3.35 0.93
CA LEU A 53 -13.87 4.24 -0.16
C LEU A 53 -14.54 3.90 -1.49
N SER A 54 -14.92 2.63 -1.71
CA SER A 54 -15.67 2.19 -2.89
C SER A 54 -17.19 2.33 -2.73
N PHE A 55 -17.67 2.80 -1.58
CA PHE A 55 -19.09 2.89 -1.22
C PHE A 55 -19.85 1.54 -1.28
N ILE A 56 -19.12 0.42 -1.16
CA ILE A 56 -19.72 -0.90 -0.98
C ILE A 56 -20.33 -0.98 0.41
N ASP A 57 -19.57 -0.57 1.43
CA ASP A 57 -20.04 -0.43 2.80
C ASP A 57 -20.27 1.04 3.17
N LYS A 58 -21.00 1.25 4.27
CA LYS A 58 -21.18 2.55 4.92
C LYS A 58 -20.49 2.51 6.27
N PRO A 59 -19.83 3.60 6.69
CA PRO A 59 -19.24 3.64 8.01
C PRO A 59 -20.31 3.49 9.09
N THR A 60 -19.96 2.83 10.20
CA THR A 60 -20.84 2.68 11.35
C THR A 60 -21.06 4.04 12.04
N SER A 61 -20.01 4.85 12.13
CA SER A 61 -20.05 6.24 12.61
C SER A 61 -19.03 7.11 11.85
N GLY A 62 -19.11 8.42 12.05
CA GLY A 62 -18.26 9.40 11.38
C GLY A 62 -18.82 9.86 10.04
N THR A 63 -18.03 10.67 9.33
CA THR A 63 -18.39 11.26 8.05
C THR A 63 -17.37 10.93 6.98
N LEU A 64 -17.85 10.56 5.80
CA LEU A 64 -17.06 10.29 4.61
C LEU A 64 -17.55 11.19 3.48
N HIS A 65 -16.69 12.10 3.01
CA HIS A 65 -16.97 12.94 1.86
C HIS A 65 -16.18 12.47 0.65
N PHE A 66 -16.79 12.56 -0.50
CA PHE A 66 -16.16 12.36 -1.79
C PHE A 66 -16.39 13.58 -2.65
N ASN A 67 -15.32 14.24 -3.05
CA ASN A 67 -15.38 15.49 -3.81
C ASN A 67 -16.28 16.55 -3.12
N GLY A 68 -16.17 16.66 -1.78
CA GLY A 68 -16.96 17.55 -0.93
C GLY A 68 -18.42 17.11 -0.69
N ILE A 69 -18.87 15.97 -1.23
CA ILE A 69 -20.25 15.47 -1.06
C ILE A 69 -20.25 14.36 0.00
N ASP A 70 -21.11 14.50 1.03
CA ASP A 70 -21.32 13.46 2.05
C ASP A 70 -21.77 12.14 1.37
N ASN A 71 -21.23 11.02 1.84
CA ASN A 71 -21.50 9.67 1.32
C ASN A 71 -22.99 9.31 1.26
N LYS A 72 -23.81 9.90 2.15
CA LYS A 72 -25.27 9.71 2.20
C LYS A 72 -25.97 10.29 0.96
N HIS A 73 -25.38 11.29 0.31
CA HIS A 73 -25.93 12.02 -0.82
C HIS A 73 -25.27 11.68 -2.16
N ILE A 74 -24.27 10.77 -2.17
CA ILE A 74 -23.61 10.34 -3.40
C ILE A 74 -24.58 9.54 -4.26
N ASN A 75 -24.78 10.01 -5.48
CA ASN A 75 -25.65 9.38 -6.46
C ASN A 75 -25.00 8.15 -7.11
N GLN A 76 -25.84 7.37 -7.82
CA GLN A 76 -25.39 6.14 -8.48
C GLN A 76 -24.37 6.40 -9.60
N GLU A 77 -24.48 7.50 -10.30
CA GLU A 77 -23.54 7.87 -11.37
C GLU A 77 -22.13 8.11 -10.83
N THR A 78 -22.01 8.83 -9.70
CA THR A 78 -20.73 9.03 -9.03
C THR A 78 -20.13 7.71 -8.58
N LYS A 79 -20.93 6.81 -7.97
CA LYS A 79 -20.47 5.47 -7.53
C LYS A 79 -19.96 4.62 -8.69
N GLN A 80 -20.57 4.73 -9.87
CA GLN A 80 -20.10 4.01 -11.06
C GLN A 80 -18.69 4.40 -11.51
N ASN A 81 -18.22 5.60 -11.16
CA ASN A 81 -16.89 6.08 -11.50
C ASN A 81 -15.81 5.64 -10.49
N ILE A 82 -16.22 4.89 -9.47
CA ILE A 82 -15.32 4.30 -8.47
C ILE A 82 -15.40 2.79 -8.63
N VAL A 83 -14.29 2.16 -8.96
CA VAL A 83 -14.26 0.72 -9.21
C VAL A 83 -13.19 0.03 -8.37
N MET A 84 -13.46 -1.20 -7.97
CA MET A 84 -12.54 -1.99 -7.15
C MET A 84 -12.22 -3.32 -7.83
N VAL A 85 -10.95 -3.73 -7.73
CA VAL A 85 -10.48 -5.08 -7.99
C VAL A 85 -10.10 -5.68 -6.63
N PRO A 86 -10.84 -6.66 -6.13
CA PRO A 86 -10.50 -7.33 -4.87
C PRO A 86 -9.30 -8.26 -5.04
N GLN A 87 -8.70 -8.68 -3.94
CA GLN A 87 -7.54 -9.58 -3.90
C GLN A 87 -7.74 -10.86 -4.72
N ASN A 88 -8.91 -11.48 -4.58
CA ASN A 88 -9.32 -12.64 -5.38
C ASN A 88 -10.40 -12.20 -6.38
N PRO A 89 -10.01 -11.77 -7.59
CA PRO A 89 -10.98 -11.29 -8.56
C PRO A 89 -11.87 -12.43 -9.07
N TYR A 90 -13.16 -12.21 -9.02
CA TYR A 90 -14.12 -13.13 -9.55
C TYR A 90 -14.43 -12.78 -11.02
N LEU A 91 -14.14 -13.71 -11.92
CA LEU A 91 -14.58 -13.64 -13.31
C LEU A 91 -15.91 -14.39 -13.49
N LEU A 92 -16.79 -13.81 -14.28
CA LEU A 92 -18.02 -14.48 -14.68
C LEU A 92 -17.67 -15.73 -15.51
N LYS A 93 -18.46 -16.80 -15.39
CA LYS A 93 -18.29 -18.04 -16.17
C LYS A 93 -18.63 -17.84 -17.67
N ARG A 94 -17.87 -16.93 -18.30
CA ARG A 94 -18.08 -16.45 -19.66
C ARG A 94 -16.73 -16.32 -20.36
N THR A 95 -16.74 -15.78 -21.58
CA THR A 95 -15.51 -15.44 -22.32
C THR A 95 -14.81 -14.23 -21.71
N VAL A 96 -13.55 -14.02 -22.07
CA VAL A 96 -12.79 -12.82 -21.70
C VAL A 96 -13.50 -11.57 -22.23
N TYR A 97 -13.93 -11.56 -23.48
CA TYR A 97 -14.72 -10.47 -24.06
C TYR A 97 -15.92 -10.10 -23.19
N GLU A 98 -16.72 -11.10 -22.82
CA GLU A 98 -17.93 -10.87 -22.04
C GLU A 98 -17.63 -10.35 -20.63
N ASN A 99 -16.53 -10.77 -20.02
CA ASN A 99 -16.07 -10.26 -18.73
C ASN A 99 -15.63 -8.81 -18.84
N VAL A 100 -14.80 -8.46 -19.82
CA VAL A 100 -14.29 -7.10 -20.01
C VAL A 100 -15.40 -6.13 -20.42
N ALA A 101 -16.26 -6.52 -21.35
CA ALA A 101 -17.37 -5.70 -21.83
C ALA A 101 -18.52 -5.55 -20.81
N PHE A 102 -18.57 -6.37 -19.77
CA PHE A 102 -19.70 -6.46 -18.84
C PHE A 102 -20.10 -5.10 -18.24
N GLY A 103 -19.11 -4.36 -17.73
CA GLY A 103 -19.36 -3.07 -17.10
C GLY A 103 -19.92 -2.01 -18.05
N LEU A 104 -19.47 -2.01 -19.31
CA LEU A 104 -20.02 -1.11 -20.35
C LEU A 104 -21.46 -1.47 -20.67
N LYS A 105 -21.76 -2.77 -20.85
CA LYS A 105 -23.14 -3.25 -21.11
C LYS A 105 -24.06 -2.89 -19.95
N LEU A 106 -23.60 -2.97 -18.71
CA LEU A 106 -24.38 -2.59 -17.53
C LEU A 106 -24.70 -1.10 -17.53
N ARG A 107 -23.75 -0.27 -17.99
CA ARG A 107 -23.94 1.20 -18.16
C ARG A 107 -24.72 1.56 -19.42
N LYS A 108 -25.13 0.59 -20.22
CA LYS A 108 -25.77 0.78 -21.55
C LYS A 108 -24.90 1.61 -22.52
N ASP A 109 -23.59 1.53 -22.35
CA ASP A 109 -22.61 2.20 -23.22
C ASP A 109 -22.11 1.17 -24.25
N PHE A 110 -22.72 1.18 -25.43
CA PHE A 110 -22.44 0.23 -26.51
C PHE A 110 -21.52 0.78 -27.60
N LYS A 111 -21.04 2.02 -27.43
CA LYS A 111 -20.22 2.66 -28.46
C LYS A 111 -18.84 1.98 -28.52
N ASP A 112 -18.46 1.54 -29.71
CA ASP A 112 -17.14 0.99 -30.05
C ASP A 112 -16.63 -0.07 -29.06
N ILE A 113 -17.57 -0.91 -28.54
CA ILE A 113 -17.28 -1.87 -27.46
C ILE A 113 -16.15 -2.83 -27.82
N GLU A 114 -16.10 -3.33 -29.05
CA GLU A 114 -15.10 -4.29 -29.50
C GLU A 114 -13.70 -3.67 -29.47
N GLN A 115 -13.54 -2.50 -30.06
CA GLN A 115 -12.28 -1.77 -30.03
C GLN A 115 -11.83 -1.44 -28.60
N ARG A 116 -12.77 -1.01 -27.75
CA ARG A 116 -12.46 -0.68 -26.33
C ARG A 116 -12.06 -1.91 -25.52
N VAL A 117 -12.62 -3.08 -25.83
CA VAL A 117 -12.18 -4.34 -25.22
C VAL A 117 -10.76 -4.70 -25.64
N GLU A 118 -10.43 -4.58 -26.92
CA GLU A 118 -9.08 -4.81 -27.43
C GLU A 118 -8.07 -3.84 -26.80
N GLU A 119 -8.39 -2.56 -26.73
CA GLU A 119 -7.56 -1.53 -26.06
C GLU A 119 -7.34 -1.86 -24.58
N ALA A 120 -8.39 -2.27 -23.86
CA ALA A 120 -8.29 -2.61 -22.44
C ALA A 120 -7.46 -3.87 -22.18
N LEU A 121 -7.57 -4.89 -23.05
CA LEU A 121 -6.75 -6.08 -23.00
C LEU A 121 -5.29 -5.78 -23.31
N SER A 122 -5.03 -4.96 -24.33
CA SER A 122 -3.68 -4.53 -24.69
C SER A 122 -2.99 -3.78 -23.53
N LEU A 123 -3.73 -2.93 -22.79
CA LEU A 123 -3.21 -2.22 -21.62
C LEU A 123 -2.65 -3.14 -20.53
N VAL A 124 -3.21 -4.34 -20.41
CA VAL A 124 -2.78 -5.35 -19.43
C VAL A 124 -1.88 -6.43 -20.05
N GLY A 125 -1.36 -6.22 -21.25
CA GLY A 125 -0.47 -7.14 -21.94
C GLY A 125 -1.15 -8.46 -22.39
N LEU A 126 -2.42 -8.39 -22.77
CA LEU A 126 -3.17 -9.50 -23.37
C LEU A 126 -3.53 -9.14 -24.82
N ASP A 127 -3.18 -10.01 -25.75
CA ASP A 127 -3.48 -9.82 -27.16
C ASP A 127 -4.90 -10.29 -27.55
N SER A 128 -5.27 -10.08 -28.81
CA SER A 128 -6.59 -10.43 -29.34
C SER A 128 -6.92 -11.93 -29.28
N SER A 129 -5.93 -12.83 -29.16
CA SER A 129 -6.15 -14.27 -29.03
C SER A 129 -6.88 -14.66 -27.75
N PHE A 130 -6.86 -13.76 -26.75
CA PHE A 130 -7.54 -13.96 -25.48
C PHE A 130 -9.06 -13.73 -25.53
N ILE A 131 -9.53 -12.91 -26.46
CA ILE A 131 -10.91 -12.42 -26.53
C ILE A 131 -11.95 -13.55 -26.39
N ASN A 132 -11.73 -14.65 -27.10
CA ASN A 132 -12.65 -15.78 -27.14
C ASN A 132 -12.35 -16.87 -26.10
N ARG A 133 -11.27 -16.77 -25.32
CA ARG A 133 -10.96 -17.73 -24.25
C ARG A 133 -12.04 -17.66 -23.17
N LYS A 134 -12.36 -18.84 -22.62
CA LYS A 134 -13.24 -18.93 -21.44
C LYS A 134 -12.44 -18.61 -20.17
N TRP A 135 -13.11 -18.10 -19.15
CA TRP A 135 -12.53 -17.81 -17.85
C TRP A 135 -11.70 -18.96 -17.25
N SER A 136 -12.14 -20.22 -17.49
CA SER A 136 -11.49 -21.43 -16.98
C SER A 136 -10.20 -21.84 -17.72
N GLN A 137 -9.86 -21.13 -18.79
CA GLN A 137 -8.67 -21.37 -19.61
C GLN A 137 -7.54 -20.40 -19.27
N LEU A 138 -7.78 -19.52 -18.28
CA LEU A 138 -6.81 -18.52 -17.86
C LEU A 138 -5.98 -19.03 -16.67
N SER A 139 -4.70 -18.71 -16.69
CA SER A 139 -3.84 -18.80 -15.49
C SER A 139 -4.27 -17.77 -14.45
N GLY A 140 -3.78 -17.88 -13.20
CA GLY A 140 -4.08 -16.91 -12.15
C GLY A 140 -3.70 -15.48 -12.52
N GLY A 141 -2.49 -15.28 -13.07
CA GLY A 141 -2.02 -13.97 -13.51
C GLY A 141 -2.79 -13.43 -14.72
N GLU A 142 -3.20 -14.28 -15.67
CA GLU A 142 -4.07 -13.86 -16.79
C GLU A 142 -5.46 -13.46 -16.29
N ALA A 143 -6.05 -14.23 -15.36
CA ALA A 143 -7.35 -13.89 -14.77
C ALA A 143 -7.32 -12.55 -14.01
N GLN A 144 -6.23 -12.30 -13.26
CA GLN A 144 -6.01 -11.02 -12.57
C GLN A 144 -5.94 -9.86 -13.57
N ARG A 145 -5.19 -10.02 -14.67
CA ARG A 145 -5.07 -8.99 -15.72
C ARG A 145 -6.39 -8.77 -16.46
N VAL A 146 -7.17 -9.83 -16.74
CA VAL A 146 -8.52 -9.70 -17.30
C VAL A 146 -9.45 -8.94 -16.34
N ALA A 147 -9.39 -9.23 -15.04
CA ALA A 147 -10.17 -8.49 -14.05
C ALA A 147 -9.79 -7.01 -13.99
N LEU A 148 -8.50 -6.69 -14.10
CA LEU A 148 -8.02 -5.30 -14.19
C LEU A 148 -8.52 -4.64 -15.48
N ALA A 149 -8.41 -5.28 -16.64
CA ALA A 149 -8.91 -4.77 -17.91
C ALA A 149 -10.41 -4.46 -17.86
N ALA A 150 -11.21 -5.34 -17.22
CA ALA A 150 -12.65 -5.16 -17.03
C ALA A 150 -13.01 -3.93 -16.17
N ARG A 151 -12.06 -3.38 -15.41
CA ARG A 151 -12.22 -2.12 -14.65
C ARG A 151 -11.66 -0.94 -15.42
N LEU A 152 -10.50 -1.09 -16.04
CA LEU A 152 -9.86 -0.03 -16.82
C LEU A 152 -10.67 0.43 -18.05
N ILE A 153 -11.40 -0.48 -18.69
CA ILE A 153 -12.29 -0.16 -19.83
C ILE A 153 -13.35 0.90 -19.47
N LEU A 154 -13.70 1.00 -18.18
CA LEU A 154 -14.67 1.96 -17.67
C LEU A 154 -14.09 3.37 -17.49
N LYS A 155 -12.77 3.54 -17.65
CA LYS A 155 -12.03 4.80 -17.43
C LYS A 155 -12.45 5.46 -16.10
N PRO A 156 -12.29 4.77 -14.97
CA PRO A 156 -12.84 5.24 -13.70
C PRO A 156 -12.12 6.49 -13.19
N LYS A 157 -12.83 7.33 -12.41
CA LYS A 157 -12.19 8.42 -11.65
C LYS A 157 -11.33 7.87 -10.52
N VAL A 158 -11.80 6.79 -9.86
CA VAL A 158 -11.05 6.09 -8.80
C VAL A 158 -10.96 4.61 -9.09
N LEU A 159 -9.75 4.07 -9.01
CA LEU A 159 -9.46 2.64 -9.11
C LEU A 159 -8.86 2.15 -7.79
N ILE A 160 -9.52 1.20 -7.15
CA ILE A 160 -9.06 0.59 -5.90
C ILE A 160 -8.59 -0.83 -6.20
N LEU A 161 -7.36 -1.15 -5.80
CA LEU A 161 -6.70 -2.42 -6.07
C LEU A 161 -6.28 -3.05 -4.73
N ASP A 162 -6.96 -4.11 -4.35
CA ASP A 162 -6.61 -4.86 -3.13
C ASP A 162 -5.69 -6.02 -3.50
N GLU A 163 -4.40 -5.92 -3.12
CA GLU A 163 -3.35 -6.93 -3.37
C GLU A 163 -3.26 -7.39 -4.85
N PRO A 164 -3.16 -6.48 -5.83
CA PRO A 164 -3.29 -6.82 -7.25
C PRO A 164 -2.20 -7.75 -7.79
N THR A 165 -1.08 -7.88 -7.07
CA THR A 165 0.07 -8.72 -7.45
C THR A 165 0.19 -9.97 -6.60
N SER A 166 -0.76 -10.24 -5.69
CA SER A 166 -0.73 -11.42 -4.85
C SER A 166 -0.91 -12.70 -5.67
N GLY A 167 0.03 -13.64 -5.53
CA GLY A 167 -0.05 -14.94 -6.19
C GLY A 167 0.17 -14.94 -7.71
N VAL A 168 0.68 -13.83 -8.31
CA VAL A 168 1.04 -13.77 -9.72
C VAL A 168 2.56 -13.83 -9.90
N ASP A 169 2.98 -14.26 -11.09
CA ASP A 169 4.39 -14.26 -11.46
C ASP A 169 4.95 -12.83 -11.69
N THR A 170 6.27 -12.71 -11.68
CA THR A 170 6.96 -11.42 -11.81
C THR A 170 6.61 -10.67 -13.09
N ASN A 171 6.42 -11.39 -14.22
CA ASN A 171 6.06 -10.77 -15.49
C ASN A 171 4.65 -10.19 -15.43
N SER A 172 3.68 -10.94 -14.89
CA SER A 172 2.31 -10.46 -14.67
C SER A 172 2.27 -9.27 -13.72
N ALA A 173 3.08 -9.27 -12.65
CA ALA A 173 3.18 -8.13 -11.73
C ALA A 173 3.71 -6.86 -12.42
N GLN A 174 4.69 -7.01 -13.32
CA GLN A 174 5.22 -5.89 -14.11
C GLN A 174 4.17 -5.34 -15.07
N LEU A 175 3.42 -6.19 -15.78
CA LEU A 175 2.34 -5.77 -16.69
C LEU A 175 1.19 -5.07 -15.95
N ILE A 176 0.85 -5.53 -14.75
CA ILE A 176 -0.12 -4.86 -13.87
C ILE A 176 0.38 -3.46 -13.49
N LYS A 177 1.66 -3.32 -13.12
CA LYS A 177 2.28 -2.03 -12.81
C LYS A 177 2.17 -1.05 -13.99
N GLU A 178 2.53 -1.50 -15.19
CA GLU A 178 2.48 -0.69 -16.41
C GLU A 178 1.05 -0.24 -16.74
N ALA A 179 0.07 -1.13 -16.56
CA ALA A 179 -1.35 -0.80 -16.74
C ALA A 179 -1.84 0.26 -15.75
N ILE A 180 -1.43 0.16 -14.49
CA ILE A 180 -1.75 1.13 -13.43
C ILE A 180 -1.18 2.52 -13.77
N LEU A 181 0.10 2.59 -14.12
CA LEU A 181 0.77 3.84 -14.50
C LEU A 181 0.13 4.46 -15.74
N SER A 182 -0.21 3.61 -16.73
CA SER A 182 -0.90 4.04 -17.94
C SER A 182 -2.30 4.61 -17.65
N ALA A 183 -3.04 4.00 -16.72
CA ALA A 183 -4.37 4.49 -16.32
C ALA A 183 -4.28 5.87 -15.66
N LYS A 184 -3.32 6.06 -14.74
CA LYS A 184 -3.05 7.37 -14.14
C LYS A 184 -2.74 8.42 -15.20
N GLN A 185 -1.80 8.11 -16.09
CA GLN A 185 -1.30 9.07 -17.09
C GLN A 185 -2.35 9.42 -18.15
N LYS A 186 -3.09 8.42 -18.66
CA LYS A 186 -4.04 8.61 -19.77
C LYS A 186 -5.40 9.14 -19.32
N TYR A 187 -5.85 8.75 -18.13
CA TYR A 187 -7.23 9.01 -17.68
C TYR A 187 -7.30 9.87 -16.42
N ASN A 188 -6.16 10.32 -15.87
CA ASN A 188 -6.09 11.03 -14.59
C ASN A 188 -6.79 10.25 -13.45
N THR A 189 -6.73 8.91 -13.50
CA THR A 189 -7.35 8.06 -12.49
C THR A 189 -6.61 8.19 -11.16
N THR A 190 -7.32 8.48 -10.09
CA THR A 190 -6.80 8.33 -8.72
C THR A 190 -6.77 6.85 -8.37
N ILE A 191 -5.67 6.36 -7.83
CA ILE A 191 -5.47 4.93 -7.64
C ILE A 191 -5.10 4.65 -6.19
N PHE A 192 -5.83 3.74 -5.55
CA PHE A 192 -5.55 3.23 -4.22
C PHE A 192 -5.11 1.77 -4.33
N ILE A 193 -3.97 1.45 -3.75
CA ILE A 193 -3.38 0.11 -3.88
C ILE A 193 -2.97 -0.41 -2.50
N SER A 194 -3.38 -1.61 -2.14
CA SER A 194 -2.75 -2.37 -1.06
C SER A 194 -1.74 -3.37 -1.63
N SER A 195 -0.64 -3.59 -0.93
CA SER A 195 0.28 -4.69 -1.22
C SER A 195 1.13 -5.00 0.00
N HIS A 196 1.54 -6.26 0.12
CA HIS A 196 2.57 -6.69 1.07
C HIS A 196 3.99 -6.49 0.53
N ASP A 197 4.15 -6.25 -0.76
CA ASP A 197 5.44 -5.91 -1.37
C ASP A 197 5.69 -4.40 -1.26
N HIS A 198 6.40 -4.03 -0.18
CA HIS A 198 6.76 -2.63 0.08
C HIS A 198 7.64 -2.05 -1.02
N ASN A 199 8.58 -2.83 -1.55
CA ASN A 199 9.46 -2.36 -2.63
C ASN A 199 8.64 -2.03 -3.88
N TRP A 200 7.69 -2.90 -4.22
CA TRP A 200 6.80 -2.65 -5.34
C TRP A 200 5.95 -1.38 -5.13
N LEU A 201 5.37 -1.19 -3.93
CA LEU A 201 4.63 0.04 -3.59
C LEU A 201 5.51 1.28 -3.65
N ASN A 202 6.73 1.23 -3.11
CA ASN A 202 7.66 2.36 -3.12
C ASN A 202 7.98 2.87 -4.53
N HIS A 203 8.00 1.97 -5.51
CA HIS A 203 8.31 2.30 -6.90
C HIS A 203 7.11 2.80 -7.73
N ILE A 204 5.90 2.79 -7.18
CA ILE A 204 4.69 3.16 -7.94
C ILE A 204 3.88 4.26 -7.27
N CYS A 205 3.92 4.39 -5.95
CA CYS A 205 3.06 5.29 -5.18
C CYS A 205 3.65 6.69 -5.04
N ASP A 206 2.79 7.71 -5.16
CA ASP A 206 3.13 9.11 -4.87
C ASP A 206 3.12 9.37 -3.36
N SER A 207 2.24 8.68 -2.62
CA SER A 207 2.14 8.77 -1.15
C SER A 207 1.68 7.44 -0.57
N ARG A 208 1.82 7.30 0.74
CA ARG A 208 1.55 6.05 1.45
C ARG A 208 0.76 6.30 2.71
N VAL A 209 -0.14 5.39 3.03
CA VAL A 209 -0.97 5.37 4.24
C VAL A 209 -0.75 4.04 4.95
N ALA A 210 -0.32 4.10 6.20
CA ALA A 210 -0.13 2.92 7.04
C ALA A 210 -1.37 2.66 7.90
N LEU A 211 -1.80 1.40 7.96
CA LEU A 211 -2.86 0.95 8.87
C LEU A 211 -2.33 -0.14 9.81
N PHE A 212 -2.67 0.01 11.08
CA PHE A 212 -2.37 -0.97 12.09
C PHE A 212 -3.56 -1.12 13.07
N GLN A 213 -4.05 -2.35 13.25
CA GLN A 213 -5.20 -2.65 14.12
C GLN A 213 -6.41 -1.72 13.93
N GLY A 214 -6.70 -1.38 12.69
CA GLY A 214 -7.81 -0.51 12.32
C GLY A 214 -7.54 1.00 12.45
N ASN A 215 -6.36 1.41 12.91
CA ASN A 215 -5.99 2.81 13.05
C ASN A 215 -5.03 3.24 11.95
N LEU A 216 -5.04 4.52 11.62
CA LEU A 216 -3.97 5.11 10.84
C LEU A 216 -2.71 5.23 11.70
N VAL A 217 -1.59 4.92 11.08
CA VAL A 217 -0.28 5.15 11.66
C VAL A 217 0.37 6.30 10.89
N GLU A 218 0.86 7.30 11.59
CA GLU A 218 1.54 8.41 10.94
C GLU A 218 2.72 7.90 10.11
N SER A 219 2.78 8.35 8.86
CA SER A 219 3.86 7.97 7.95
C SER A 219 5.21 8.39 8.53
N GLY A 220 6.04 7.40 8.84
CA GLY A 220 7.36 7.60 9.43
C GLY A 220 7.43 7.50 10.95
N SER A 221 6.30 7.33 11.67
CA SER A 221 6.33 7.13 13.12
C SER A 221 6.66 5.70 13.53
N VAL A 222 6.46 4.73 12.63
CA VAL A 222 6.79 3.33 12.86
C VAL A 222 7.41 2.66 11.64
N ASN A 223 8.26 1.69 11.89
CA ASN A 223 8.88 0.80 10.92
C ASN A 223 8.25 -0.59 11.07
N LEU A 224 7.73 -1.14 9.99
CA LEU A 224 7.13 -2.46 9.97
C LEU A 224 8.03 -3.43 9.20
N LEU A 225 8.41 -4.51 9.85
CA LEU A 225 9.20 -5.58 9.24
C LEU A 225 8.35 -6.84 9.10
N PHE A 226 8.46 -7.46 7.95
CA PHE A 226 7.68 -8.63 7.56
C PHE A 226 8.57 -9.86 7.39
N ALA A 227 7.98 -11.04 7.46
CA ALA A 227 8.63 -12.28 7.10
C ALA A 227 9.33 -12.19 5.72
N PRO A 228 10.31 -13.05 5.41
CA PRO A 228 10.69 -14.24 6.18
C PRO A 228 11.59 -13.92 7.38
N TRP A 229 11.48 -14.80 8.40
CA TRP A 229 12.30 -14.80 9.60
C TRP A 229 13.18 -16.04 9.62
N GLU A 230 14.47 -15.89 9.92
CA GLU A 230 15.38 -16.99 10.21
C GLU A 230 15.44 -17.27 11.72
N LYS A 231 15.85 -18.46 12.12
CA LYS A 231 16.14 -18.78 13.52
C LYS A 231 17.64 -18.72 13.76
N SER A 232 18.04 -18.03 14.82
CA SER A 232 19.42 -18.10 15.31
C SER A 232 19.69 -19.45 16.01
N PRO A 233 20.95 -19.86 16.17
CA PRO A 233 21.31 -21.04 16.94
C PRO A 233 20.82 -21.00 18.39
N GLU A 234 20.63 -19.82 18.97
CA GLU A 234 20.14 -19.56 20.31
C GLU A 234 18.61 -19.56 20.41
N GLY A 235 17.91 -19.75 19.26
CA GLY A 235 16.45 -19.80 19.20
C GLY A 235 15.75 -18.47 19.00
N ASN A 236 16.49 -17.36 18.91
CA ASN A 236 15.94 -16.06 18.57
C ASN A 236 15.58 -15.98 17.09
N LEU A 237 14.70 -15.06 16.72
CA LEU A 237 14.38 -14.78 15.33
C LEU A 237 15.32 -13.70 14.79
N VAL A 238 15.60 -13.77 13.49
CA VAL A 238 16.52 -12.84 12.81
C VAL A 238 15.91 -12.43 11.48
N LYS A 239 15.88 -11.13 11.22
CA LYS A 239 15.69 -10.61 9.88
C LYS A 239 17.03 -10.55 9.16
N VAL A 240 17.15 -11.26 8.04
CA VAL A 240 18.32 -11.18 7.19
C VAL A 240 18.00 -10.26 6.02
N PHE A 241 18.84 -9.25 5.82
CA PHE A 241 18.74 -8.31 4.73
C PHE A 241 19.47 -8.81 3.48
N ILE A 242 19.17 -8.24 2.30
CA ILE A 242 19.77 -8.68 1.01
C ILE A 242 21.29 -8.48 1.00
N ASP A 243 21.81 -7.50 1.73
CA ASP A 243 23.25 -7.23 1.86
C ASP A 243 23.94 -8.11 2.92
N GLY A 244 23.22 -9.04 3.54
CA GLY A 244 23.71 -9.97 4.53
C GLY A 244 23.69 -9.46 5.97
N GLN A 245 23.29 -8.23 6.21
CA GLN A 245 23.12 -7.68 7.57
C GLN A 245 21.99 -8.42 8.29
N ARG A 246 22.06 -8.44 9.63
CA ARG A 246 21.16 -9.25 10.47
C ARG A 246 20.62 -8.41 11.62
N LEU A 247 19.30 -8.36 11.74
CA LEU A 247 18.59 -7.73 12.86
C LEU A 247 18.05 -8.84 13.76
N LEU A 248 18.53 -8.88 15.00
CA LEU A 248 18.03 -9.77 16.03
C LEU A 248 16.68 -9.30 16.54
N ILE A 249 15.74 -10.21 16.68
CA ILE A 249 14.38 -9.90 17.09
C ILE A 249 14.00 -10.80 18.26
N PRO A 250 13.45 -10.24 19.37
CA PRO A 250 13.08 -11.03 20.53
C PRO A 250 12.10 -12.14 20.15
N ASN A 251 12.35 -13.34 20.66
CA ASN A 251 11.46 -14.45 20.40
C ASN A 251 10.20 -14.34 21.28
N SER A 252 9.07 -14.09 20.67
CA SER A 252 7.76 -14.14 21.34
C SER A 252 7.16 -15.53 21.16
N TYR A 253 7.11 -16.31 22.23
CA TYR A 253 6.73 -17.73 22.28
C TYR A 253 5.35 -18.11 21.69
N SER A 254 4.55 -17.19 21.19
CA SER A 254 3.14 -17.45 20.88
C SER A 254 2.70 -17.11 19.45
N LYS A 255 3.59 -16.75 18.50
CA LYS A 255 3.13 -16.15 17.26
C LYS A 255 3.45 -16.93 15.98
N LYS A 256 2.49 -16.85 15.03
CA LYS A 256 2.46 -17.53 13.73
C LYS A 256 3.56 -17.00 12.80
N ARG A 257 3.91 -17.79 11.77
CA ARG A 257 4.89 -17.46 10.71
C ARG A 257 4.68 -16.11 10.00
N ASP A 258 3.48 -15.55 10.10
CA ASP A 258 3.07 -14.30 9.42
C ASP A 258 3.05 -13.09 10.39
N SER A 259 3.71 -13.19 11.56
CA SER A 259 3.79 -12.08 12.51
C SER A 259 4.65 -10.95 11.95
N VAL A 260 4.25 -9.73 12.24
CA VAL A 260 4.94 -8.49 11.83
C VAL A 260 5.66 -7.93 13.05
N VAL A 261 6.84 -7.36 12.81
CA VAL A 261 7.61 -6.64 13.81
C VAL A 261 7.41 -5.15 13.59
N MET A 262 7.15 -4.44 14.67
CA MET A 262 7.05 -2.99 14.72
C MET A 262 8.21 -2.41 15.53
N ILE A 263 8.82 -1.36 15.00
CA ILE A 263 9.85 -0.56 15.65
C ILE A 263 9.45 0.90 15.49
N ASN A 264 9.30 1.64 16.59
CA ASN A 264 9.00 3.06 16.49
C ASN A 264 10.21 3.81 15.93
N SER A 265 9.95 4.87 15.20
CA SER A 265 11.03 5.70 14.64
C SER A 265 11.79 6.48 15.71
N ASP A 266 11.16 6.69 16.86
CA ASP A 266 11.79 7.30 18.03
C ASP A 266 12.78 6.35 18.75
N ASP A 267 12.64 5.02 18.55
CA ASP A 267 13.45 3.96 19.16
C ASP A 267 14.64 3.55 18.26
N ILE A 268 14.84 4.24 17.14
CA ILE A 268 15.95 4.03 16.22
C ILE A 268 16.94 5.18 16.34
N GLU A 269 18.12 4.87 16.84
CA GLU A 269 19.22 5.84 16.90
C GLU A 269 20.09 5.73 15.65
N ILE A 270 20.50 6.88 15.13
CA ILE A 270 21.38 6.96 13.96
C ILE A 270 22.61 7.79 14.29
N CYS A 271 23.78 7.32 13.85
CA CYS A 271 25.06 7.98 14.06
C CYS A 271 25.91 7.92 12.80
N ARG A 272 26.75 8.94 12.58
CA ARG A 272 27.71 8.96 11.47
C ARG A 272 28.89 8.03 11.73
N GLU A 273 29.33 7.93 12.97
CA GLU A 273 30.40 7.05 13.42
C GLU A 273 29.86 6.00 14.38
N ASN A 274 30.57 4.90 14.54
CA ASN A 274 30.12 3.78 15.39
C ASN A 274 29.91 4.26 16.83
N CYS A 275 28.71 4.16 17.35
CA CYS A 275 28.38 4.52 18.73
C CYS A 275 28.65 3.29 19.63
N ASP A 276 29.85 3.20 20.21
CA ASP A 276 30.36 2.04 20.96
C ASP A 276 29.68 1.76 22.31
N ASP A 277 28.69 2.53 22.75
CA ASP A 277 28.19 2.48 24.13
C ASP A 277 26.91 1.68 24.38
N MET A 278 26.33 1.00 23.38
CA MET A 278 25.07 0.25 23.59
C MET A 278 25.28 -1.26 23.74
N LYS A 279 25.19 -1.74 24.97
CA LYS A 279 25.02 -3.17 25.30
C LYS A 279 23.62 -3.60 24.91
N ASN A 280 23.47 -4.61 24.09
CA ASN A 280 22.23 -5.25 23.58
C ASN A 280 21.58 -4.60 22.35
N SER A 281 22.24 -3.75 21.58
CA SER A 281 21.67 -3.18 20.37
C SER A 281 22.07 -3.95 19.11
N ASN A 282 21.16 -3.97 18.15
CA ASN A 282 21.48 -4.32 16.77
C ASN A 282 22.14 -3.10 16.11
N THR A 283 23.39 -3.23 15.71
CA THR A 283 24.06 -2.19 14.92
C THR A 283 24.06 -2.58 13.46
N LEU A 284 23.46 -1.77 12.63
CA LEU A 284 23.30 -1.96 11.19
C LEU A 284 23.88 -0.76 10.44
N ILE A 285 24.14 -0.94 9.15
CA ILE A 285 24.59 0.14 8.28
C ILE A 285 23.46 0.49 7.32
N GLY A 286 23.03 1.75 7.35
CA GLY A 286 22.02 2.30 6.45
C GLY A 286 22.61 3.38 5.55
N GLU A 287 21.85 3.74 4.50
CA GLU A 287 22.14 4.88 3.62
C GLU A 287 20.96 5.82 3.62
N ILE A 288 21.21 7.09 3.93
CA ILE A 288 20.18 8.15 4.00
C ILE A 288 19.63 8.41 2.60
N GLN A 289 18.31 8.31 2.46
CA GLN A 289 17.59 8.57 1.20
C GLN A 289 16.97 9.96 1.19
N SER A 290 16.37 10.38 2.30
CA SER A 290 15.74 11.69 2.41
C SER A 290 15.73 12.20 3.85
N ILE A 291 15.70 13.53 4.00
CA ILE A 291 15.55 14.22 5.29
C ILE A 291 14.42 15.22 5.12
N ARG A 292 13.39 15.16 5.96
CA ARG A 292 12.25 16.07 5.90
C ARG A 292 11.80 16.50 7.29
N GLN A 293 11.21 17.67 7.39
CA GLN A 293 10.61 18.12 8.63
C GLN A 293 9.27 17.41 8.84
N GLU A 294 9.06 16.95 10.07
CA GLU A 294 7.76 16.40 10.48
C GLU A 294 6.71 17.51 10.57
N SER A 295 5.50 17.26 10.09
CA SER A 295 4.46 18.29 9.98
C SER A 295 3.92 18.74 11.34
N SER A 296 3.98 17.88 12.36
CA SER A 296 3.37 18.08 13.68
C SER A 296 4.36 18.54 14.76
N THR A 297 5.67 18.35 14.53
CA THR A 297 6.71 18.66 15.51
C THR A 297 7.85 19.45 14.87
N GLN A 298 8.86 19.85 15.68
CA GLN A 298 10.10 20.44 15.15
C GLN A 298 11.15 19.39 14.78
N ASN A 299 10.85 18.12 14.97
CA ASN A 299 11.74 17.01 14.67
C ASN A 299 11.92 16.82 13.17
N LEU A 300 13.03 16.18 12.82
CA LEU A 300 13.35 15.77 11.46
C LEU A 300 13.12 14.26 11.34
N LEU A 301 12.45 13.87 10.27
CA LEU A 301 12.29 12.49 9.88
C LEU A 301 13.37 12.16 8.85
N ILE A 302 14.23 11.21 9.19
CA ILE A 302 15.26 10.69 8.30
C ILE A 302 14.77 9.36 7.74
N GLU A 303 14.63 9.29 6.42
CA GLU A 303 14.38 8.06 5.71
C GLU A 303 15.71 7.50 5.22
N PHE A 304 15.99 6.24 5.52
CA PHE A 304 17.22 5.54 5.14
C PHE A 304 16.91 4.08 4.75
N SER A 305 17.81 3.44 4.01
CA SER A 305 17.65 2.05 3.63
C SER A 305 18.71 1.16 4.27
N ILE A 306 18.30 -0.04 4.69
CA ILE A 306 19.17 -1.13 5.11
C ILE A 306 18.85 -2.34 4.24
N GLY A 307 19.81 -2.80 3.45
CA GLY A 307 19.65 -3.95 2.56
C GLY A 307 18.39 -3.89 1.69
N GLY A 308 18.04 -2.70 1.17
CA GLY A 308 16.89 -2.47 0.29
C GLY A 308 15.55 -2.30 1.02
N ILE A 309 15.50 -2.35 2.34
CA ILE A 309 14.31 -2.05 3.13
C ILE A 309 14.41 -0.62 3.67
N SER A 310 13.37 0.18 3.46
CA SER A 310 13.30 1.57 3.94
C SER A 310 12.88 1.62 5.41
N PHE A 311 13.60 2.43 6.18
CA PHE A 311 13.36 2.74 7.58
C PHE A 311 13.23 4.24 7.78
N ASN A 312 12.61 4.62 8.89
CA ASN A 312 12.53 6.00 9.33
C ASN A 312 13.04 6.11 10.76
N SER A 313 13.80 7.17 11.05
CA SER A 313 14.15 7.58 12.41
C SER A 313 13.82 9.03 12.61
N LYS A 314 13.42 9.39 13.82
CA LYS A 314 13.19 10.78 14.23
C LYS A 314 14.41 11.28 14.97
N ILE A 315 14.91 12.44 14.57
CA ILE A 315 16.00 13.12 15.24
C ILE A 315 15.66 14.61 15.47
N THR A 316 16.29 15.20 16.43
CA THR A 316 16.21 16.64 16.66
C THR A 316 17.07 17.41 15.64
N ARG A 317 16.80 18.70 15.47
CA ARG A 317 17.64 19.56 14.64
C ARG A 317 19.07 19.71 15.18
N GLU A 318 19.23 19.67 16.50
CA GLU A 318 20.53 19.75 17.16
C GLU A 318 21.38 18.52 16.85
N GLU A 319 20.81 17.33 16.94
CA GLU A 319 21.46 16.06 16.56
C GLU A 319 21.86 16.03 15.08
N MET A 320 20.97 16.47 14.19
CA MET A 320 21.30 16.56 12.78
C MET A 320 22.46 17.49 12.50
N GLN A 321 22.48 18.69 13.14
CA GLN A 321 23.54 19.67 12.95
C GLN A 321 24.88 19.18 13.50
N SER A 322 24.86 18.52 14.66
CA SER A 322 26.08 17.97 15.29
C SER A 322 26.74 16.90 14.43
N GLN A 323 25.92 16.07 13.74
CA GLN A 323 26.39 14.96 12.93
C GLN A 323 26.58 15.31 11.44
N THR A 324 26.09 16.47 10.99
CA THR A 324 26.18 16.96 9.60
C THR A 324 25.68 15.92 8.59
N LEU A 325 24.50 15.35 8.85
CA LEU A 325 23.90 14.27 8.02
C LEU A 325 23.34 14.83 6.72
N LEU A 326 23.60 14.12 5.61
CA LEU A 326 23.12 14.47 4.27
C LEU A 326 22.53 13.23 3.55
N PRO A 327 21.60 13.41 2.61
CA PRO A 327 21.17 12.32 1.72
C PRO A 327 22.38 11.72 0.98
N GLY A 328 22.45 10.38 0.94
CA GLY A 328 23.56 9.60 0.39
C GLY A 328 24.64 9.22 1.41
N ASP A 329 24.62 9.78 2.63
CA ASP A 329 25.56 9.39 3.68
C ASP A 329 25.25 7.97 4.19
N LYS A 330 26.32 7.21 4.48
CA LYS A 330 26.22 5.97 5.24
C LYS A 330 26.18 6.30 6.73
N ILE A 331 25.30 5.63 7.43
CA ILE A 331 25.05 5.82 8.87
C ILE A 331 25.09 4.49 9.59
N HIS A 332 25.48 4.50 10.84
CA HIS A 332 25.26 3.41 11.79
C HIS A 332 23.87 3.58 12.39
N VAL A 333 23.10 2.50 12.39
CA VAL A 333 21.73 2.43 12.88
C VAL A 333 21.69 1.49 14.06
N ASN A 334 21.35 2.00 15.23
CA ASN A 334 21.20 1.22 16.43
C ASN A 334 19.72 1.03 16.75
N ILE A 335 19.34 -0.23 16.96
CA ILE A 335 17.97 -0.61 17.33
C ILE A 335 18.07 -1.47 18.58
N ASP A 336 17.50 -1.00 19.69
CA ASP A 336 17.43 -1.79 20.90
C ASP A 336 16.51 -3.00 20.69
N VAL A 337 16.99 -4.17 21.07
CA VAL A 337 16.23 -5.43 20.93
C VAL A 337 14.95 -5.39 21.78
N ASP A 338 14.98 -4.71 22.93
CA ASP A 338 13.85 -4.62 23.84
C ASP A 338 12.73 -3.69 23.35
N GLU A 339 13.03 -2.76 22.44
CA GLU A 339 12.07 -1.85 21.80
C GLU A 339 11.41 -2.46 20.54
N VAL A 340 11.84 -3.67 20.16
CA VAL A 340 11.30 -4.38 19.00
C VAL A 340 10.03 -5.14 19.41
N CYS A 341 8.90 -4.69 18.95
CA CYS A 341 7.60 -5.25 19.33
C CYS A 341 7.01 -6.16 18.24
N TRP A 342 6.48 -7.31 18.66
CA TRP A 342 5.66 -8.16 17.81
C TRP A 342 4.20 -7.72 17.80
N ILE A 343 3.60 -7.75 16.61
CA ILE A 343 2.20 -7.34 16.40
C ILE A 343 1.42 -8.38 15.59
#